data_fce3bb40cf4e3bd8660982134af952f8
#
_entry.id   fce3bb40cf4e3bd8660982134af952f8
#
_cell.length_a   1.000
_cell.length_b   1.000
_cell.length_c   1.000
_cell.angle_alpha   90.00
_cell.angle_beta   90.00
_cell.angle_gamma   90.00
#
_symmetry.space_group_name_H-M   'P 1'
#
loop_
_entity.id
_entity.type
_entity.pdbx_description
1 polymer ?
#
loop_
_entity_poly.entity_id
_entity_poly.type
_entity_poly.pdbx_seq_one_letter_code
_entity_poly.pdbx_strand_id
1 'polypeptide(L)'
;MYLPNYKDGSIVNLMSSISGAFGSRTKYKPLKILNPSELKSKNIVLIVIDGLGYDYLMNHKKDNILKQNLKGKMTSVFPSTTAAAIPVFLTGVPVQQHALTGWFMYLKEIGAVSTILPFITRVNPYPLSESGVNPKKIFTEKSFFDKIKVTSYFIQDETIAYSDFSLSHKGKSKLLPFKKSSLNSFFRQIKKAIKSSNRRKYIYAYWSDFDSMCHAYGTKSTKTNKHFSEINKKLESFIKSIEKTDTTVIVTADHGFIDSDKSKLIDLKKHPKLADSIIIPLCAERRLAYCYVRPSKTKQFEDYVENNLKHACYLYKSNDLIKKNYFGLFKPNKKLFDRVGDYTLIMKENYVIMDSILGEKRSFHIGNHGGVSKQEMYVPLVIIKK
;
A
#
# COMPACT_ATOMS: atom_id res chain seq x y z
N MET A 1 3.96 18.20 6.07
CA MET A 1 4.11 16.95 5.28
C MET A 1 4.89 15.94 6.09
N TYR A 2 4.44 14.70 6.14
CA TYR A 2 5.14 13.58 6.77
C TYR A 2 5.65 12.67 5.65
N LEU A 3 6.96 12.43 5.63
CA LEU A 3 7.63 11.66 4.58
C LEU A 3 8.11 10.32 5.12
N PRO A 4 8.31 9.31 4.24
CA PRO A 4 8.84 8.01 4.65
C PRO A 4 10.25 8.14 5.25
N ASN A 5 10.48 7.45 6.35
CA ASN A 5 11.82 7.28 6.91
C ASN A 5 12.47 5.99 6.35
N TYR A 6 12.97 6.03 5.13
CA TYR A 6 13.64 4.90 4.49
C TYR A 6 14.99 4.54 5.12
N LYS A 7 15.52 5.41 5.98
CA LYS A 7 16.82 5.14 6.62
C LYS A 7 16.73 3.96 7.58
N ASP A 8 15.71 3.97 8.47
CA ASP A 8 15.58 2.95 9.51
C ASP A 8 14.18 2.89 10.16
N GLY A 9 13.17 3.56 9.61
CA GLY A 9 11.87 3.76 10.27
C GLY A 9 10.63 3.51 9.40
N SER A 10 10.73 2.77 8.32
CA SER A 10 9.62 2.50 7.40
C SER A 10 9.25 1.03 7.29
N ILE A 11 8.14 0.72 6.60
CA ILE A 11 7.78 -0.66 6.24
C ILE A 11 8.85 -1.36 5.39
N VAL A 12 9.67 -0.60 4.64
CA VAL A 12 10.83 -1.16 3.90
C VAL A 12 11.87 -1.71 4.87
N ASN A 13 12.10 -0.98 5.96
CA ASN A 13 13.04 -1.38 7.02
C ASN A 13 12.49 -2.55 7.84
N LEU A 14 11.16 -2.66 8.00
CA LEU A 14 10.51 -3.86 8.56
C LEU A 14 10.83 -5.09 7.70
N MET A 15 10.67 -4.99 6.38
CA MET A 15 11.00 -6.09 5.47
C MET A 15 12.49 -6.43 5.50
N SER A 16 13.35 -5.43 5.71
CA SER A 16 14.78 -5.64 5.93
C SER A 16 15.08 -6.40 7.23
N SER A 17 14.37 -6.09 8.33
CA SER A 17 14.46 -6.84 9.59
C SER A 17 14.03 -8.31 9.40
N ILE A 18 12.92 -8.55 8.72
CA ILE A 18 12.43 -9.90 8.44
C ILE A 18 13.42 -10.66 7.54
N SER A 19 13.95 -10.01 6.49
CA SER A 19 14.96 -10.59 5.60
C SER A 19 16.21 -11.01 6.38
N GLY A 20 16.72 -10.12 7.23
CA GLY A 20 17.90 -10.39 8.08
C GLY A 20 17.66 -11.54 9.06
N ALA A 21 16.44 -11.68 9.61
CA ALA A 21 16.08 -12.81 10.47
C ALA A 21 16.19 -14.17 9.75
N PHE A 22 16.07 -14.18 8.42
CA PHE A 22 16.28 -15.37 7.58
C PHE A 22 17.66 -15.42 6.92
N GLY A 23 18.63 -14.62 7.40
CA GLY A 23 20.01 -14.62 6.91
C GLY A 23 20.19 -13.98 5.53
N SER A 24 19.18 -13.28 5.01
CA SER A 24 19.25 -12.60 3.71
C SER A 24 19.62 -11.13 3.89
N ARG A 25 20.55 -10.64 3.09
CA ARG A 25 20.99 -9.24 3.11
C ARG A 25 20.12 -8.38 2.19
N THR A 26 19.87 -7.13 2.62
CA THR A 26 19.19 -6.10 1.84
C THR A 26 20.04 -4.83 1.78
N LYS A 27 19.77 -3.95 0.83
CA LYS A 27 20.43 -2.64 0.76
C LYS A 27 19.90 -1.67 1.85
N TYR A 28 18.66 -1.86 2.29
CA TYR A 28 18.03 -1.05 3.32
C TYR A 28 18.40 -1.59 4.72
N LYS A 29 18.62 -0.68 5.66
CA LYS A 29 18.90 -1.06 7.05
C LYS A 29 17.67 -1.73 7.68
N PRO A 30 17.86 -2.62 8.65
CA PRO A 30 16.77 -3.10 9.49
C PRO A 30 16.02 -1.95 10.18
N LEU A 31 14.78 -2.21 10.54
CA LEU A 31 13.94 -1.27 11.30
C LEU A 31 14.57 -1.01 12.68
N LYS A 32 14.80 0.26 13.02
CA LYS A 32 15.47 0.65 14.27
C LYS A 32 14.85 0.02 15.52
N ILE A 33 13.51 -0.07 15.55
CA ILE A 33 12.76 -0.61 16.69
C ILE A 33 12.50 -2.12 16.61
N LEU A 34 13.04 -2.83 15.62
CA LEU A 34 12.92 -4.29 15.48
C LEU A 34 14.18 -4.89 14.88
N ASN A 35 15.08 -5.35 15.74
CA ASN A 35 16.31 -6.00 15.28
C ASN A 35 15.99 -7.40 14.70
N PRO A 36 16.66 -7.85 13.62
CA PRO A 36 16.52 -9.21 13.09
C PRO A 36 16.70 -10.32 14.15
N SER A 37 17.59 -10.11 15.12
CA SER A 37 17.83 -11.07 16.23
C SER A 37 16.65 -11.26 17.18
N GLU A 38 15.65 -10.37 17.16
CA GLU A 38 14.42 -10.52 17.94
C GLU A 38 13.40 -11.48 17.27
N LEU A 39 13.61 -11.79 16.00
CA LEU A 39 12.74 -12.63 15.16
C LEU A 39 13.31 -14.06 15.05
N LYS A 40 13.50 -14.74 16.19
CA LYS A 40 14.12 -16.09 16.26
C LYS A 40 13.11 -17.22 16.13
N SER A 41 11.83 -16.97 16.31
CA SER A 41 10.77 -17.99 16.30
C SER A 41 10.76 -18.82 15.03
N LYS A 42 10.32 -20.08 15.15
CA LYS A 42 10.12 -20.99 14.01
C LYS A 42 9.13 -20.42 12.99
N ASN A 43 8.07 -19.80 13.47
CA ASN A 43 7.07 -19.19 12.60
C ASN A 43 7.16 -17.66 12.73
N ILE A 44 7.46 -16.98 11.64
CA ILE A 44 7.32 -15.53 11.54
C ILE A 44 6.08 -15.25 10.68
N VAL A 45 5.05 -14.70 11.31
CA VAL A 45 3.78 -14.34 10.66
C VAL A 45 3.72 -12.84 10.52
N LEU A 46 3.58 -12.33 9.30
CA LEU A 46 3.31 -10.94 9.02
C LEU A 46 1.86 -10.80 8.56
N ILE A 47 1.05 -10.14 9.36
CA ILE A 47 -0.34 -9.79 9.04
C ILE A 47 -0.36 -8.30 8.66
N VAL A 48 -0.79 -8.01 7.44
CA VAL A 48 -1.03 -6.65 6.96
C VAL A 48 -2.54 -6.43 6.90
N ILE A 49 -3.04 -5.51 7.74
CA ILE A 49 -4.44 -5.07 7.73
C ILE A 49 -4.47 -3.76 6.96
N ASP A 50 -4.99 -3.81 5.74
CA ASP A 50 -5.03 -2.68 4.82
C ASP A 50 -5.68 -1.45 5.43
N GLY A 51 -4.99 -0.32 5.35
CA GLY A 51 -5.50 0.97 5.82
C GLY A 51 -5.56 1.16 7.34
N LEU A 52 -5.10 0.19 8.17
CA LEU A 52 -5.08 0.32 9.63
C LEU A 52 -3.96 1.25 10.10
N GLY A 53 -4.14 2.55 9.88
CA GLY A 53 -3.18 3.57 10.30
C GLY A 53 -2.94 3.62 11.80
N TYR A 54 -1.73 4.05 12.18
CA TYR A 54 -1.35 4.24 13.59
C TYR A 54 -2.29 5.21 14.31
N ASP A 55 -2.66 6.31 13.65
CA ASP A 55 -3.54 7.34 14.23
C ASP A 55 -4.94 6.78 14.55
N TYR A 56 -5.51 5.98 13.63
CA TYR A 56 -6.77 5.29 13.88
C TYR A 56 -6.67 4.34 15.08
N LEU A 57 -5.63 3.51 15.16
CA LEU A 57 -5.43 2.58 16.28
C LEU A 57 -5.34 3.32 17.61
N MET A 58 -4.55 4.41 17.68
CA MET A 58 -4.34 5.16 18.93
C MET A 58 -5.60 5.90 19.39
N ASN A 59 -6.38 6.44 18.45
CA ASN A 59 -7.60 7.18 18.76
C ASN A 59 -8.81 6.28 19.05
N HIS A 60 -8.73 4.97 18.78
CA HIS A 60 -9.80 4.04 19.13
C HIS A 60 -9.96 3.98 20.67
N LYS A 61 -11.18 4.25 21.17
CA LYS A 61 -11.44 4.44 22.61
C LYS A 61 -11.17 3.21 23.46
N LYS A 62 -11.48 2.01 22.95
CA LYS A 62 -11.35 0.75 23.70
C LYS A 62 -9.92 0.23 23.65
N ASP A 63 -9.41 -0.26 24.76
CA ASP A 63 -8.21 -1.08 24.77
C ASP A 63 -8.42 -2.38 24.01
N ASN A 64 -7.37 -2.88 23.38
CA ASN A 64 -7.44 -4.06 22.52
C ASN A 64 -6.06 -4.69 22.36
N ILE A 65 -6.03 -5.93 21.88
CA ILE A 65 -4.80 -6.71 21.74
C ILE A 65 -3.72 -6.02 20.90
N LEU A 66 -4.12 -5.23 19.88
CA LEU A 66 -3.15 -4.51 19.05
C LEU A 66 -2.48 -3.37 19.85
N LYS A 67 -3.21 -2.61 20.65
CA LYS A 67 -2.64 -1.57 21.52
C LYS A 67 -1.75 -2.16 22.60
N GLN A 68 -2.19 -3.23 23.25
CA GLN A 68 -1.46 -3.90 24.33
C GLN A 68 -0.11 -4.46 23.87
N ASN A 69 0.02 -4.81 22.59
CA ASN A 69 1.24 -5.34 22.03
C ASN A 69 1.93 -4.38 21.03
N LEU A 70 1.57 -3.11 21.08
CA LEU A 70 2.14 -2.08 20.23
C LEU A 70 3.61 -1.83 20.61
N LYS A 71 4.52 -2.13 19.70
CA LYS A 71 5.96 -1.87 19.85
C LYS A 71 6.32 -0.44 19.47
N GLY A 72 5.58 0.14 18.52
CA GLY A 72 5.80 1.51 18.08
C GLY A 72 5.10 1.81 16.74
N LYS A 73 5.52 2.89 16.13
CA LYS A 73 5.06 3.29 14.79
C LYS A 73 6.20 3.33 13.81
N MET A 74 5.88 3.13 12.55
CA MET A 74 6.78 3.31 11.41
C MET A 74 6.06 4.06 10.29
N THR A 75 6.77 4.48 9.27
CA THR A 75 6.16 5.12 8.11
C THR A 75 5.81 4.10 7.05
N SER A 76 4.75 4.37 6.32
CA SER A 76 4.49 3.80 5.00
C SER A 76 5.54 4.26 3.99
N VAL A 77 5.27 4.08 2.71
CA VAL A 77 6.05 4.60 1.58
C VAL A 77 5.37 5.82 0.96
N PHE A 78 6.01 6.43 -0.04
CA PHE A 78 5.42 7.49 -0.85
C PHE A 78 5.15 6.98 -2.28
N PRO A 79 3.91 7.13 -2.76
CA PRO A 79 2.69 7.55 -2.06
C PRO A 79 2.25 6.54 -0.99
N SER A 80 1.53 7.00 0.06
CA SER A 80 1.01 6.12 1.12
C SER A 80 -0.28 5.43 0.67
N THR A 81 -0.18 4.49 -0.24
CA THR A 81 -1.29 3.79 -0.90
C THR A 81 -1.00 2.30 -1.08
N THR A 82 -2.02 1.48 -1.10
CA THR A 82 -1.96 0.02 -1.29
C THR A 82 -1.09 -0.36 -2.49
N ALA A 83 -1.30 0.29 -3.66
CA ALA A 83 -0.57 -0.04 -4.88
C ALA A 83 0.94 0.26 -4.82
N ALA A 84 1.38 1.13 -3.91
CA ALA A 84 2.79 1.44 -3.66
C ALA A 84 3.36 0.66 -2.46
N ALA A 85 2.55 0.39 -1.44
CA ALA A 85 3.00 -0.18 -0.18
C ALA A 85 2.94 -1.72 -0.14
N ILE A 86 1.90 -2.35 -0.71
CA ILE A 86 1.81 -3.82 -0.77
C ILE A 86 3.00 -4.44 -1.54
N PRO A 87 3.44 -3.88 -2.69
CA PRO A 87 4.65 -4.36 -3.35
C PRO A 87 5.90 -4.37 -2.44
N VAL A 88 5.99 -3.49 -1.43
CA VAL A 88 7.11 -3.52 -0.48
C VAL A 88 7.13 -4.82 0.32
N PHE A 89 5.98 -5.26 0.82
CA PHE A 89 5.88 -6.52 1.57
C PHE A 89 6.18 -7.74 0.68
N LEU A 90 5.90 -7.63 -0.62
CA LEU A 90 6.07 -8.71 -1.58
C LEU A 90 7.43 -8.71 -2.29
N THR A 91 8.18 -7.60 -2.24
CA THR A 91 9.50 -7.47 -2.89
C THR A 91 10.64 -7.12 -1.93
N GLY A 92 10.34 -6.47 -0.79
CA GLY A 92 11.32 -5.98 0.17
C GLY A 92 12.02 -4.68 -0.26
N VAL A 93 11.51 -3.98 -1.29
CA VAL A 93 12.05 -2.70 -1.78
C VAL A 93 10.95 -1.67 -1.97
N PRO A 94 11.23 -0.35 -1.86
CA PRO A 94 10.22 0.70 -2.04
C PRO A 94 9.98 1.03 -3.51
N VAL A 95 9.07 1.97 -3.74
CA VAL A 95 8.67 2.48 -5.07
C VAL A 95 9.84 2.87 -5.95
N GLN A 96 10.91 3.42 -5.37
CA GLN A 96 12.16 3.77 -6.08
C GLN A 96 12.70 2.61 -6.92
N GLN A 97 12.53 1.37 -6.47
CA GLN A 97 13.00 0.17 -7.16
C GLN A 97 11.90 -0.59 -7.89
N HIS A 98 10.72 -0.81 -7.25
CA HIS A 98 9.66 -1.59 -7.90
C HIS A 98 8.82 -0.76 -8.90
N ALA A 99 8.89 0.58 -8.83
CA ALA A 99 8.23 1.52 -9.75
C ALA A 99 6.71 1.36 -9.88
N LEU A 100 6.00 0.84 -8.86
CA LEU A 100 4.54 0.86 -8.79
C LEU A 100 4.12 2.06 -7.97
N THR A 101 3.52 3.06 -8.64
CA THR A 101 3.45 4.44 -8.13
C THR A 101 2.06 4.83 -7.62
N GLY A 102 1.03 4.00 -7.79
CA GLY A 102 -0.34 4.27 -7.34
C GLY A 102 -1.35 3.35 -7.99
N TRP A 103 -2.62 3.53 -7.65
CA TRP A 103 -3.72 2.70 -8.14
C TRP A 103 -3.90 2.82 -9.66
N PHE A 104 -3.96 4.06 -10.17
CA PHE A 104 -3.93 4.34 -11.59
C PHE A 104 -2.52 4.68 -12.04
N MET A 105 -2.00 4.00 -13.03
CA MET A 105 -0.64 4.19 -13.50
C MET A 105 -0.57 4.18 -15.03
N TYR A 106 0.12 5.16 -15.60
CA TYR A 106 0.46 5.14 -17.01
C TYR A 106 1.54 4.09 -17.25
N LEU A 107 1.23 3.14 -18.09
CA LEU A 107 2.15 2.11 -18.57
C LEU A 107 2.63 2.48 -19.97
N LYS A 108 3.81 3.07 -20.07
CA LYS A 108 4.43 3.44 -21.36
C LYS A 108 4.56 2.25 -22.27
N GLU A 109 4.76 1.05 -21.70
CA GLU A 109 4.91 -0.22 -22.40
C GLU A 109 3.70 -0.57 -23.27
N ILE A 110 2.53 -0.05 -22.93
CA ILE A 110 1.27 -0.29 -23.65
C ILE A 110 0.55 1.01 -24.04
N GLY A 111 1.13 2.18 -23.71
CA GLY A 111 0.55 3.48 -24.04
C GLY A 111 -0.78 3.80 -23.33
N ALA A 112 -1.06 3.20 -22.17
CA ALA A 112 -2.37 3.32 -21.51
C ALA A 112 -2.29 3.52 -19.99
N VAL A 113 -3.31 4.18 -19.43
CA VAL A 113 -3.52 4.24 -17.98
C VAL A 113 -4.29 3.00 -17.54
N SER A 114 -3.74 2.30 -16.57
CA SER A 114 -4.23 1.02 -16.09
C SER A 114 -4.40 1.01 -14.56
N THR A 115 -5.29 0.15 -14.07
CA THR A 115 -5.46 -0.15 -12.65
C THR A 115 -4.52 -1.29 -12.28
N ILE A 116 -3.53 -1.01 -11.43
CA ILE A 116 -2.34 -1.85 -11.30
C ILE A 116 -2.56 -3.14 -10.52
N LEU A 117 -3.23 -3.09 -9.36
CA LEU A 117 -3.41 -4.29 -8.55
C LEU A 117 -4.36 -5.32 -9.19
N PRO A 118 -5.50 -4.93 -9.77
CA PRO A 118 -6.31 -5.84 -10.57
C PRO A 118 -5.67 -6.20 -11.91
N PHE A 119 -4.70 -5.41 -12.39
CA PHE A 119 -4.03 -5.54 -13.68
C PHE A 119 -4.99 -5.49 -14.87
N ILE A 120 -5.81 -4.45 -14.88
CA ILE A 120 -6.87 -4.21 -15.88
C ILE A 120 -6.76 -2.81 -16.48
N THR A 121 -7.42 -2.61 -17.61
CA THR A 121 -7.62 -1.26 -18.17
C THR A 121 -8.43 -0.40 -17.20
N ARG A 122 -8.16 0.93 -17.13
CA ARG A 122 -8.90 1.84 -16.24
C ARG A 122 -10.35 2.00 -16.65
N VAL A 123 -10.61 2.09 -17.95
CA VAL A 123 -11.95 2.21 -18.52
C VAL A 123 -12.29 0.89 -19.19
N ASN A 124 -13.57 0.46 -19.10
CA ASN A 124 -14.01 -0.83 -19.58
C ASN A 124 -13.10 -1.94 -19.05
N PRO A 125 -13.17 -2.26 -17.74
CA PRO A 125 -12.21 -3.13 -17.05
C PRO A 125 -12.02 -4.47 -17.79
N TYR A 126 -10.84 -4.65 -18.40
CA TYR A 126 -10.45 -5.85 -19.11
C TYR A 126 -9.05 -6.29 -18.67
N PRO A 127 -8.81 -7.59 -18.40
CA PRO A 127 -7.50 -8.07 -17.95
C PRO A 127 -6.41 -7.78 -19.00
N LEU A 128 -5.33 -7.13 -18.59
CA LEU A 128 -4.23 -6.79 -19.49
C LEU A 128 -3.50 -8.04 -20.01
N SER A 129 -3.43 -9.10 -19.20
CA SER A 129 -2.84 -10.38 -19.62
C SER A 129 -3.63 -11.04 -20.77
N GLU A 130 -4.96 -10.94 -20.74
CA GLU A 130 -5.82 -11.44 -21.84
C GLU A 130 -5.67 -10.60 -23.12
N SER A 131 -5.22 -9.34 -22.98
CA SER A 131 -4.80 -8.49 -24.12
C SER A 131 -3.36 -8.74 -24.58
N GLY A 132 -2.69 -9.80 -24.10
CA GLY A 132 -1.32 -10.15 -24.47
C GLY A 132 -0.22 -9.42 -23.69
N VAL A 133 -0.56 -8.62 -22.68
CA VAL A 133 0.44 -7.94 -21.86
C VAL A 133 1.05 -8.92 -20.87
N ASN A 134 2.35 -9.18 -20.97
CA ASN A 134 3.05 -10.06 -20.05
C ASN A 134 3.28 -9.35 -18.70
N PRO A 135 2.66 -9.81 -17.58
CA PRO A 135 2.80 -9.17 -16.27
C PRO A 135 4.25 -9.05 -15.79
N LYS A 136 5.13 -9.99 -16.16
CA LYS A 136 6.56 -9.96 -15.81
C LYS A 136 7.33 -8.79 -16.44
N LYS A 137 6.81 -8.20 -17.52
CA LYS A 137 7.37 -6.99 -18.12
C LYS A 137 7.02 -5.72 -17.33
N ILE A 138 5.95 -5.78 -16.57
CA ILE A 138 5.46 -4.66 -15.74
C ILE A 138 6.00 -4.79 -14.30
N PHE A 139 5.88 -5.99 -13.69
CA PHE A 139 6.32 -6.35 -12.35
C PHE A 139 7.72 -6.98 -12.43
N THR A 140 8.76 -6.15 -12.40
CA THR A 140 10.15 -6.58 -12.69
C THR A 140 10.96 -6.93 -11.46
N GLU A 141 10.48 -6.56 -10.25
CA GLU A 141 11.21 -6.85 -9.02
C GLU A 141 11.04 -8.30 -8.60
N LYS A 142 12.15 -8.90 -8.12
CA LYS A 142 12.16 -10.26 -7.60
C LYS A 142 11.30 -10.36 -6.33
N SER A 143 10.48 -11.40 -6.25
CA SER A 143 9.66 -11.70 -5.09
C SER A 143 10.48 -11.82 -3.80
N PHE A 144 9.98 -11.28 -2.70
CA PHE A 144 10.56 -11.43 -1.37
C PHE A 144 10.66 -12.91 -0.95
N PHE A 145 9.66 -13.70 -1.32
CA PHE A 145 9.64 -15.14 -1.03
C PHE A 145 10.77 -15.91 -1.74
N ASP A 146 11.31 -15.39 -2.83
CA ASP A 146 12.46 -15.96 -3.53
C ASP A 146 13.80 -15.48 -2.94
N LYS A 147 13.79 -14.36 -2.21
CA LYS A 147 14.99 -13.79 -1.59
C LYS A 147 15.34 -14.49 -0.26
N ILE A 148 14.37 -15.08 0.42
CA ILE A 148 14.56 -15.80 1.70
C ILE A 148 14.58 -17.31 1.48
N LYS A 149 15.49 -18.03 2.21
CA LYS A 149 15.72 -19.48 2.03
C LYS A 149 14.88 -20.32 3.01
N VAL A 150 13.59 -20.03 3.13
CA VAL A 150 12.68 -20.76 4.02
C VAL A 150 11.36 -21.07 3.31
N THR A 151 10.64 -22.08 3.80
CA THR A 151 9.27 -22.33 3.36
C THR A 151 8.40 -21.11 3.65
N SER A 152 7.70 -20.62 2.65
CA SER A 152 6.88 -19.43 2.77
C SER A 152 5.45 -19.68 2.35
N TYR A 153 4.53 -18.96 2.97
CA TYR A 153 3.10 -19.00 2.67
C TYR A 153 2.61 -17.60 2.33
N PHE A 154 1.76 -17.52 1.31
CA PHE A 154 1.11 -16.31 0.82
C PHE A 154 -0.39 -16.47 0.98
N ILE A 155 -1.00 -15.75 1.95
CA ILE A 155 -2.40 -15.87 2.32
C ILE A 155 -3.14 -14.64 1.85
N GLN A 156 -4.09 -14.85 0.95
CA GLN A 156 -4.88 -13.79 0.32
C GLN A 156 -6.35 -14.17 0.19
N ASP A 157 -7.21 -13.15 0.04
CA ASP A 157 -8.60 -13.34 -0.33
C ASP A 157 -8.70 -14.11 -1.67
N GLU A 158 -9.63 -15.07 -1.74
CA GLU A 158 -9.80 -15.92 -2.93
C GLU A 158 -10.06 -15.13 -4.22
N THR A 159 -10.64 -13.92 -4.11
CA THR A 159 -10.96 -13.09 -5.28
C THR A 159 -9.73 -12.43 -5.92
N ILE A 160 -8.64 -12.28 -5.17
CA ILE A 160 -7.39 -11.66 -5.65
C ILE A 160 -6.19 -12.61 -5.62
N ALA A 161 -6.34 -13.78 -5.00
CA ALA A 161 -5.25 -14.74 -4.82
C ALA A 161 -4.62 -15.19 -6.14
N TYR A 162 -5.42 -15.29 -7.20
CA TYR A 162 -4.99 -15.74 -8.53
C TYR A 162 -4.89 -14.60 -9.55
N SER A 163 -4.95 -13.33 -9.12
CA SER A 163 -4.72 -12.20 -10.02
C SER A 163 -3.29 -12.21 -10.57
N ASP A 164 -3.07 -11.61 -11.73
CA ASP A 164 -1.75 -11.47 -12.36
C ASP A 164 -0.74 -10.82 -11.41
N PHE A 165 -1.18 -9.83 -10.64
CA PHE A 165 -0.36 -9.18 -9.63
C PHE A 165 0.08 -10.18 -8.53
N SER A 166 -0.87 -10.93 -7.96
CA SER A 166 -0.57 -11.91 -6.90
C SER A 166 0.34 -13.03 -7.40
N LEU A 167 0.06 -13.59 -8.57
CA LEU A 167 0.86 -14.65 -9.18
C LEU A 167 2.27 -14.18 -9.54
N SER A 168 2.42 -12.93 -9.99
CA SER A 168 3.74 -12.35 -10.29
C SER A 168 4.60 -12.14 -9.05
N HIS A 169 3.98 -11.92 -7.89
CA HIS A 169 4.68 -11.60 -6.65
C HIS A 169 4.81 -12.77 -5.67
N LYS A 170 3.99 -13.83 -5.79
CA LYS A 170 4.04 -14.96 -4.85
C LYS A 170 5.38 -15.73 -4.86
N GLY A 171 6.18 -15.61 -5.92
CA GLY A 171 7.41 -16.40 -6.06
C GLY A 171 7.18 -17.89 -5.77
N LYS A 172 8.10 -18.51 -5.01
CA LYS A 172 8.01 -19.92 -4.60
C LYS A 172 7.11 -20.18 -3.39
N SER A 173 6.44 -19.16 -2.83
CA SER A 173 5.55 -19.35 -1.68
C SER A 173 4.35 -20.24 -2.01
N LYS A 174 3.83 -20.94 -1.01
CA LYS A 174 2.59 -21.71 -1.10
C LYS A 174 1.42 -20.74 -0.95
N LEU A 175 0.60 -20.60 -1.98
CA LEU A 175 -0.60 -19.79 -1.96
C LEU A 175 -1.70 -20.51 -1.17
N LEU A 176 -2.29 -19.81 -0.20
CA LEU A 176 -3.40 -20.30 0.62
C LEU A 176 -4.54 -19.27 0.57
N PRO A 177 -5.48 -19.42 -0.38
CA PRO A 177 -6.62 -18.51 -0.43
C PRO A 177 -7.56 -18.73 0.76
N PHE A 178 -8.18 -17.64 1.22
CA PHE A 178 -9.25 -17.67 2.22
C PHE A 178 -10.55 -17.14 1.62
N LYS A 179 -11.68 -17.57 2.18
CA LYS A 179 -13.01 -17.17 1.72
C LYS A 179 -13.20 -15.67 1.92
N LYS A 180 -13.64 -14.97 0.86
CA LYS A 180 -13.92 -13.54 0.85
C LYS A 180 -14.59 -13.06 2.14
N SER A 181 -14.08 -11.97 2.69
CA SER A 181 -14.62 -11.28 3.89
C SER A 181 -14.82 -12.18 5.12
N SER A 182 -14.09 -13.31 5.21
CA SER A 182 -14.20 -14.24 6.30
C SER A 182 -12.96 -14.26 7.20
N LEU A 183 -12.99 -13.51 8.31
CA LEU A 183 -11.93 -13.52 9.33
C LEU A 183 -11.67 -14.94 9.89
N ASN A 184 -12.72 -15.77 10.01
CA ASN A 184 -12.56 -17.17 10.44
C ASN A 184 -11.73 -17.98 9.43
N SER A 185 -11.99 -17.80 8.13
CA SER A 185 -11.23 -18.45 7.07
C SER A 185 -9.80 -17.93 7.02
N PHE A 186 -9.62 -16.60 7.14
CA PHE A 186 -8.32 -15.94 7.19
C PHE A 186 -7.41 -16.51 8.29
N PHE A 187 -7.84 -16.48 9.54
CA PHE A 187 -7.04 -17.00 10.66
C PHE A 187 -6.87 -18.52 10.61
N ARG A 188 -7.84 -19.27 10.06
CA ARG A 188 -7.70 -20.72 9.83
C ARG A 188 -6.55 -21.01 8.84
N GLN A 189 -6.40 -20.27 7.75
CA GLN A 189 -5.30 -20.47 6.81
C GLN A 189 -3.94 -20.12 7.44
N ILE A 190 -3.85 -19.07 8.26
CA ILE A 190 -2.63 -18.76 9.01
C ILE A 190 -2.27 -19.90 9.95
N LYS A 191 -3.23 -20.40 10.73
CA LYS A 191 -3.04 -21.54 11.64
C LYS A 191 -2.63 -22.82 10.90
N LYS A 192 -3.22 -23.08 9.72
CA LYS A 192 -2.82 -24.20 8.84
C LYS A 192 -1.36 -24.07 8.42
N ALA A 193 -0.92 -22.87 8.01
CA ALA A 193 0.47 -22.61 7.65
C ALA A 193 1.43 -22.81 8.84
N ILE A 194 1.08 -22.31 10.04
CA ILE A 194 1.88 -22.50 11.27
C ILE A 194 2.09 -24.00 11.56
N LYS A 195 1.01 -24.79 11.50
CA LYS A 195 1.03 -26.22 11.83
C LYS A 195 1.55 -27.13 10.72
N SER A 196 1.90 -26.61 9.54
CA SER A 196 2.26 -27.40 8.36
C SER A 196 3.56 -28.20 8.50
N SER A 197 4.47 -27.77 9.36
CA SER A 197 5.74 -28.47 9.66
C SER A 197 6.43 -27.86 10.88
N ASN A 198 7.45 -28.56 11.41
CA ASN A 198 8.31 -28.03 12.49
C ASN A 198 9.50 -27.20 11.97
N ARG A 199 9.65 -27.04 10.65
CA ARG A 199 10.72 -26.23 10.05
C ARG A 199 10.41 -24.75 10.17
N ARG A 200 11.47 -23.92 10.21
CA ARG A 200 11.34 -22.47 10.18
C ARG A 200 10.63 -21.98 8.93
N LYS A 201 9.71 -21.01 9.06
CA LYS A 201 8.90 -20.54 7.94
C LYS A 201 8.48 -19.08 8.07
N TYR A 202 8.15 -18.49 6.92
CA TYR A 202 7.57 -17.15 6.80
C TYR A 202 6.15 -17.23 6.28
N ILE A 203 5.22 -16.52 6.92
CA ILE A 203 3.80 -16.50 6.58
C ILE A 203 3.38 -15.05 6.39
N TYR A 204 3.05 -14.68 5.16
CA TYR A 204 2.47 -13.39 4.84
C TYR A 204 0.97 -13.54 4.70
N ALA A 205 0.20 -12.67 5.34
CA ALA A 205 -1.26 -12.67 5.29
C ALA A 205 -1.78 -11.23 5.16
N TYR A 206 -2.66 -11.00 4.19
CA TYR A 206 -3.21 -9.68 3.88
C TYR A 206 -4.72 -9.67 4.02
N TRP A 207 -5.23 -8.66 4.76
CA TRP A 207 -6.66 -8.42 5.00
C TRP A 207 -7.06 -7.06 4.45
N SER A 208 -7.92 -7.03 3.43
CA SER A 208 -8.28 -5.83 2.66
C SER A 208 -9.55 -5.11 3.13
N ASP A 209 -10.43 -5.81 3.86
CA ASP A 209 -11.79 -5.30 4.09
C ASP A 209 -11.85 -4.04 4.97
N PHE A 210 -10.84 -3.82 5.83
CA PHE A 210 -10.84 -2.63 6.68
C PHE A 210 -10.65 -1.36 5.85
N ASP A 211 -9.80 -1.40 4.82
CA ASP A 211 -9.64 -0.34 3.82
C ASP A 211 -10.97 -0.03 3.12
N SER A 212 -11.64 -1.06 2.62
CA SER A 212 -12.93 -0.93 1.93
C SER A 212 -14.00 -0.27 2.82
N MET A 213 -14.02 -0.62 4.11
CA MET A 213 -14.92 0.00 5.09
C MET A 213 -14.59 1.48 5.31
N CYS A 214 -13.30 1.83 5.39
CA CYS A 214 -12.87 3.22 5.52
C CYS A 214 -13.25 4.05 4.29
N HIS A 215 -13.03 3.53 3.09
CA HIS A 215 -13.43 4.21 1.84
C HIS A 215 -14.93 4.48 1.78
N ALA A 216 -15.75 3.50 2.12
CA ALA A 216 -17.20 3.58 1.99
C ALA A 216 -17.84 4.42 3.09
N TYR A 217 -17.37 4.32 4.32
CA TYR A 217 -18.06 4.87 5.50
C TYR A 217 -17.25 5.89 6.30
N GLY A 218 -15.96 6.06 5.98
CA GLY A 218 -15.04 6.90 6.75
C GLY A 218 -14.49 6.21 8.00
N THR A 219 -13.40 6.77 8.53
CA THR A 219 -12.67 6.22 9.68
C THR A 219 -13.45 6.30 10.99
N LYS A 220 -14.37 7.27 11.11
CA LYS A 220 -15.13 7.55 12.35
C LYS A 220 -16.47 6.83 12.43
N SER A 221 -16.85 6.08 11.38
CA SER A 221 -18.16 5.45 11.31
C SER A 221 -18.33 4.29 12.29
N THR A 222 -19.56 4.06 12.74
CA THR A 222 -19.90 2.91 13.57
C THR A 222 -19.62 1.59 12.85
N LYS A 223 -19.81 1.54 11.53
CA LYS A 223 -19.55 0.34 10.71
C LYS A 223 -18.06 -0.01 10.70
N THR A 224 -17.19 0.97 10.45
CA THR A 224 -15.73 0.79 10.49
C THR A 224 -15.27 0.35 11.88
N ASN A 225 -15.77 0.99 12.94
CA ASN A 225 -15.44 0.65 14.32
C ASN A 225 -15.92 -0.77 14.69
N LYS A 226 -17.09 -1.20 14.22
CA LYS A 226 -17.60 -2.57 14.41
C LYS A 226 -16.68 -3.59 13.75
N HIS A 227 -16.32 -3.38 12.48
CA HIS A 227 -15.41 -4.25 11.75
C HIS A 227 -14.03 -4.36 12.44
N PHE A 228 -13.47 -3.24 12.88
CA PHE A 228 -12.22 -3.22 13.66
C PHE A 228 -12.34 -4.04 14.96
N SER A 229 -13.46 -3.92 15.69
CA SER A 229 -13.71 -4.71 16.89
C SER A 229 -13.80 -6.22 16.61
N GLU A 230 -14.39 -6.59 15.46
CA GLU A 230 -14.44 -7.99 15.00
C GLU A 230 -13.04 -8.53 14.67
N ILE A 231 -12.19 -7.72 14.00
CA ILE A 231 -10.78 -8.07 13.72
C ILE A 231 -10.05 -8.36 15.04
N ASN A 232 -10.16 -7.46 16.04
CA ASN A 232 -9.49 -7.65 17.33
C ASN A 232 -9.96 -8.92 18.04
N LYS A 233 -11.28 -9.15 18.14
CA LYS A 233 -11.85 -10.36 18.76
C LYS A 233 -11.35 -11.64 18.10
N LYS A 234 -11.28 -11.66 16.75
CA LYS A 234 -10.80 -12.83 16.02
C LYS A 234 -9.30 -13.02 16.15
N LEU A 235 -8.54 -11.93 16.18
CA LEU A 235 -7.08 -11.96 16.43
C LEU A 235 -6.79 -12.52 17.83
N GLU A 236 -7.50 -12.07 18.88
CA GLU A 236 -7.34 -12.62 20.24
C GLU A 236 -7.61 -14.14 20.29
N SER A 237 -8.70 -14.58 19.67
CA SER A 237 -9.03 -16.01 19.59
C SER A 237 -7.97 -16.80 18.83
N PHE A 238 -7.44 -16.24 17.74
CA PHE A 238 -6.36 -16.84 16.98
C PHE A 238 -5.09 -16.94 17.83
N ILE A 239 -4.67 -15.87 18.49
CA ILE A 239 -3.47 -15.85 19.35
C ILE A 239 -3.56 -16.90 20.47
N LYS A 240 -4.70 -17.02 21.15
CA LYS A 240 -4.95 -18.11 22.12
C LYS A 240 -4.79 -19.48 21.48
N SER A 241 -5.27 -19.66 20.25
CA SER A 241 -5.25 -20.96 19.55
C SER A 241 -3.87 -21.43 19.08
N ILE A 242 -2.86 -20.57 19.13
CA ILE A 242 -1.46 -20.86 18.77
C ILE A 242 -0.50 -20.75 19.95
N GLU A 243 -1.00 -20.66 21.18
CA GLU A 243 -0.21 -20.41 22.40
C GLU A 243 0.92 -21.43 22.63
N LYS A 244 0.74 -22.69 22.17
CA LYS A 244 1.75 -23.76 22.29
C LYS A 244 2.65 -23.87 21.02
N THR A 245 2.84 -22.77 20.28
CA THR A 245 3.66 -22.77 19.07
C THR A 245 4.76 -21.73 19.20
N ASP A 246 5.95 -22.04 18.69
CA ASP A 246 7.06 -21.06 18.62
C ASP A 246 6.80 -20.09 17.46
N THR A 247 6.02 -19.03 17.74
CA THR A 247 5.49 -18.09 16.72
C THR A 247 5.64 -16.64 17.15
N THR A 248 6.22 -15.82 16.28
CA THR A 248 6.12 -14.36 16.36
C THR A 248 5.12 -13.87 15.33
N VAL A 249 4.06 -13.20 15.79
CA VAL A 249 3.07 -12.54 14.95
C VAL A 249 3.37 -11.04 14.92
N ILE A 250 3.62 -10.54 13.73
CA ILE A 250 3.81 -9.10 13.44
C ILE A 250 2.53 -8.63 12.80
N VAL A 251 1.86 -7.60 13.36
CA VAL A 251 0.71 -6.96 12.74
C VAL A 251 1.05 -5.52 12.40
N THR A 252 0.75 -5.12 11.16
CA THR A 252 0.97 -3.78 10.64
C THR A 252 -0.10 -3.42 9.62
N ALA A 253 0.05 -2.25 9.01
CA ALA A 253 -0.70 -1.80 7.86
C ALA A 253 0.25 -1.32 6.76
N ASP A 254 -0.29 -1.12 5.61
CA ASP A 254 0.41 -0.55 4.44
C ASP A 254 0.32 0.99 4.42
N HIS A 255 -0.80 1.57 4.88
CA HIS A 255 -1.03 3.00 5.08
C HIS A 255 -2.11 3.24 6.14
N GLY A 256 -2.42 4.50 6.40
CA GLY A 256 -3.59 4.91 7.17
C GLY A 256 -4.55 5.74 6.31
N PHE A 257 -5.48 6.44 6.95
CA PHE A 257 -6.58 7.14 6.28
C PHE A 257 -6.79 8.56 6.81
N ILE A 258 -7.33 9.42 5.93
CA ILE A 258 -7.93 10.70 6.28
C ILE A 258 -9.33 10.77 5.69
N ASP A 259 -10.31 11.26 6.46
CA ASP A 259 -11.68 11.47 5.95
C ASP A 259 -11.77 12.79 5.20
N SER A 260 -12.34 12.76 4.02
CA SER A 260 -12.55 13.90 3.14
C SER A 260 -14.04 14.26 3.05
N ASP A 261 -14.31 15.52 2.82
CA ASP A 261 -15.63 16.07 2.59
C ASP A 261 -15.81 16.46 1.12
N LYS A 262 -17.05 16.42 0.62
CA LYS A 262 -17.36 16.83 -0.77
C LYS A 262 -16.99 18.29 -1.07
N SER A 263 -16.99 19.16 -0.07
CA SER A 263 -16.55 20.57 -0.21
C SER A 263 -15.04 20.68 -0.47
N LYS A 264 -14.26 19.65 -0.14
CA LYS A 264 -12.80 19.56 -0.37
C LYS A 264 -12.45 18.81 -1.66
N LEU A 265 -13.46 18.52 -2.52
CA LEU A 265 -13.25 17.86 -3.80
C LEU A 265 -12.85 18.87 -4.87
N ILE A 266 -11.66 18.72 -5.43
CA ILE A 266 -11.22 19.35 -6.68
C ILE A 266 -11.71 18.45 -7.81
N ASP A 267 -12.85 18.84 -8.41
CA ASP A 267 -13.40 18.14 -9.57
C ASP A 267 -12.85 18.76 -10.87
N LEU A 268 -12.07 17.99 -11.62
CA LEU A 268 -11.40 18.47 -12.83
C LEU A 268 -12.38 19.00 -13.88
N LYS A 269 -13.67 18.56 -13.86
CA LYS A 269 -14.73 19.14 -14.71
C LYS A 269 -14.95 20.63 -14.45
N LYS A 270 -14.72 21.08 -13.23
CA LYS A 270 -14.86 22.50 -12.84
C LYS A 270 -13.59 23.32 -13.11
N HIS A 271 -12.54 22.67 -13.64
CA HIS A 271 -11.24 23.26 -13.92
C HIS A 271 -10.81 23.03 -15.39
N PRO A 272 -11.59 23.52 -16.39
CA PRO A 272 -11.39 23.17 -17.80
C PRO A 272 -9.99 23.58 -18.33
N LYS A 273 -9.44 24.70 -17.88
CA LYS A 273 -8.08 25.15 -18.28
C LYS A 273 -7.00 24.19 -17.75
N LEU A 274 -7.19 23.62 -16.55
CA LEU A 274 -6.30 22.60 -15.99
C LEU A 274 -6.43 21.29 -16.77
N ALA A 275 -7.66 20.83 -17.00
CA ALA A 275 -7.94 19.61 -17.75
C ALA A 275 -7.36 19.66 -19.17
N ASP A 276 -7.49 20.79 -19.87
CA ASP A 276 -6.95 21.01 -21.22
C ASP A 276 -5.40 21.03 -21.25
N SER A 277 -4.75 21.30 -20.12
CA SER A 277 -3.28 21.26 -20.01
C SER A 277 -2.72 19.85 -19.86
N ILE A 278 -3.56 18.83 -19.57
CA ILE A 278 -3.14 17.45 -19.30
C ILE A 278 -3.36 16.58 -20.55
N ILE A 279 -2.38 15.69 -20.83
CA ILE A 279 -2.40 14.81 -22.03
C ILE A 279 -3.24 13.56 -21.80
N ILE A 280 -3.08 12.94 -20.60
CA ILE A 280 -3.75 11.70 -20.23
C ILE A 280 -4.45 11.87 -18.87
N PRO A 281 -5.42 11.00 -18.52
CA PRO A 281 -6.06 11.07 -17.21
C PRO A 281 -5.09 11.12 -16.04
N LEU A 282 -5.53 11.72 -14.92
CA LEU A 282 -4.74 11.75 -13.68
C LEU A 282 -4.36 10.33 -13.27
N CYS A 283 -3.10 10.15 -12.88
CA CYS A 283 -2.58 8.90 -12.35
C CYS A 283 -2.36 9.01 -10.84
N ALA A 284 -2.08 7.88 -10.19
CA ALA A 284 -1.94 7.64 -8.77
C ALA A 284 -3.26 7.58 -8.00
N GLU A 285 -3.55 8.56 -7.14
CA GLU A 285 -4.60 8.50 -6.13
C GLU A 285 -5.35 9.82 -6.02
N ARG A 286 -6.44 9.84 -5.24
CA ARG A 286 -7.20 11.08 -5.01
C ARG A 286 -6.46 12.09 -4.11
N ARG A 287 -5.54 11.60 -3.28
CA ARG A 287 -4.73 12.42 -2.36
C ARG A 287 -3.41 12.84 -2.97
N LEU A 288 -3.06 12.25 -4.10
CA LEU A 288 -1.85 12.55 -4.86
C LEU A 288 -2.09 12.22 -6.34
N ALA A 289 -1.87 13.19 -7.22
CA ALA A 289 -2.07 13.00 -8.65
C ALA A 289 -0.78 13.27 -9.44
N TYR A 290 -0.42 12.34 -10.32
CA TYR A 290 0.59 12.56 -11.34
C TYR A 290 -0.08 13.13 -12.58
N CYS A 291 0.49 14.23 -13.08
CA CYS A 291 0.02 14.97 -14.26
C CYS A 291 1.04 14.86 -15.38
N TYR A 292 0.60 14.40 -16.54
CA TYR A 292 1.34 14.39 -17.80
C TYR A 292 0.89 15.63 -18.58
N VAL A 293 1.73 16.63 -18.65
CA VAL A 293 1.37 17.98 -19.12
C VAL A 293 1.78 18.19 -20.57
N ARG A 294 0.91 18.83 -21.36
CA ARG A 294 1.26 19.24 -22.73
C ARG A 294 2.46 20.19 -22.72
N PRO A 295 3.55 19.92 -23.45
CA PRO A 295 4.73 20.79 -23.45
C PRO A 295 4.40 22.25 -23.77
N SER A 296 3.48 22.50 -24.71
CA SER A 296 3.02 23.84 -25.08
C SER A 296 2.18 24.54 -24.01
N LYS A 297 1.71 23.83 -22.99
CA LYS A 297 0.82 24.34 -21.92
C LYS A 297 1.44 24.28 -20.52
N THR A 298 2.74 24.00 -20.42
CA THR A 298 3.46 23.89 -19.14
C THR A 298 3.27 25.13 -18.28
N LYS A 299 3.50 26.32 -18.83
CA LYS A 299 3.32 27.59 -18.12
C LYS A 299 1.85 27.79 -17.69
N GLN A 300 0.89 27.51 -18.57
CA GLN A 300 -0.54 27.60 -18.25
C GLN A 300 -0.90 26.67 -17.08
N PHE A 301 -0.36 25.45 -17.05
CA PHE A 301 -0.57 24.48 -15.99
C PHE A 301 -0.02 24.98 -14.65
N GLU A 302 1.24 25.42 -14.62
CA GLU A 302 1.90 25.93 -13.42
C GLU A 302 1.16 27.16 -12.85
N ASP A 303 0.86 28.16 -13.69
CA ASP A 303 0.13 29.36 -13.29
C ASP A 303 -1.28 29.04 -12.80
N TYR A 304 -1.96 28.09 -13.46
CA TYR A 304 -3.31 27.68 -13.03
C TYR A 304 -3.28 27.07 -11.63
N VAL A 305 -2.37 26.15 -11.37
CA VAL A 305 -2.26 25.48 -10.06
C VAL A 305 -1.90 26.48 -8.98
N GLU A 306 -0.92 27.38 -9.24
CA GLU A 306 -0.49 28.38 -8.26
C GLU A 306 -1.61 29.38 -7.93
N ASN A 307 -2.36 29.86 -8.93
CA ASN A 307 -3.39 30.87 -8.72
C ASN A 307 -4.71 30.30 -8.19
N ASN A 308 -5.07 29.07 -8.55
CA ASN A 308 -6.40 28.51 -8.25
C ASN A 308 -6.40 27.35 -7.25
N LEU A 309 -5.29 26.61 -7.12
CA LEU A 309 -5.23 25.38 -6.32
C LEU A 309 -4.17 25.39 -5.22
N LYS A 310 -3.39 26.46 -5.07
CA LYS A 310 -2.36 26.63 -4.04
C LYS A 310 -2.87 26.38 -2.61
N HIS A 311 -4.13 26.72 -2.35
CA HIS A 311 -4.77 26.46 -1.05
C HIS A 311 -4.99 24.97 -0.80
N ALA A 312 -5.15 24.15 -1.83
CA ALA A 312 -5.60 22.76 -1.78
C ALA A 312 -4.50 21.73 -2.08
N CYS A 313 -3.43 22.11 -2.78
CA CYS A 313 -2.34 21.19 -3.09
C CYS A 313 -0.97 21.87 -3.08
N TYR A 314 0.07 21.03 -3.01
CA TYR A 314 1.45 21.39 -3.34
C TYR A 314 1.73 20.93 -4.77
N LEU A 315 2.43 21.77 -5.54
CA LEU A 315 2.91 21.45 -6.88
C LEU A 315 4.41 21.13 -6.84
N TYR A 316 4.77 19.99 -7.41
CA TYR A 316 6.17 19.60 -7.58
C TYR A 316 6.44 19.11 -9.00
N LYS A 317 7.63 19.37 -9.52
CA LYS A 317 8.16 18.61 -10.65
C LYS A 317 8.46 17.20 -10.18
N SER A 318 7.90 16.19 -10.83
CA SER A 318 7.97 14.78 -10.37
C SER A 318 9.41 14.27 -10.27
N ASN A 319 10.28 14.67 -11.20
CA ASN A 319 11.70 14.31 -11.18
C ASN A 319 12.44 14.85 -9.94
N ASP A 320 12.01 15.98 -9.38
CA ASP A 320 12.62 16.52 -8.16
C ASP A 320 12.26 15.68 -6.93
N LEU A 321 11.06 15.08 -6.91
CA LEU A 321 10.68 14.14 -5.84
C LEU A 321 11.53 12.87 -5.89
N ILE A 322 11.86 12.37 -7.10
CA ILE A 322 12.78 11.23 -7.26
C ILE A 322 14.17 11.60 -6.74
N LYS A 323 14.73 12.74 -7.14
CA LYS A 323 16.05 13.22 -6.68
C LYS A 323 16.10 13.46 -5.18
N LYS A 324 15.00 13.91 -4.57
CA LYS A 324 14.84 14.13 -3.12
C LYS A 324 14.53 12.87 -2.33
N ASN A 325 14.58 11.67 -2.95
CA ASN A 325 14.36 10.37 -2.32
C ASN A 325 12.96 10.17 -1.71
N TYR A 326 11.92 10.81 -2.24
CA TYR A 326 10.56 10.61 -1.77
C TYR A 326 10.10 9.16 -1.98
N PHE A 327 10.51 8.53 -3.07
CA PHE A 327 10.13 7.16 -3.46
C PHE A 327 11.02 6.06 -2.86
N GLY A 328 12.15 6.41 -2.26
CA GLY A 328 13.12 5.47 -1.70
C GLY A 328 14.55 5.97 -1.85
N LEU A 329 15.50 5.20 -1.31
CA LEU A 329 16.94 5.47 -1.44
C LEU A 329 17.53 4.68 -2.63
N PHE A 330 18.77 4.99 -2.98
CA PHE A 330 19.57 4.31 -4.00
C PHE A 330 19.08 4.56 -5.43
N LYS A 331 19.66 3.83 -6.39
CA LYS A 331 19.39 3.99 -7.83
C LYS A 331 17.90 3.71 -8.14
N PRO A 332 17.19 4.65 -8.79
CA PRO A 332 15.81 4.43 -9.20
C PRO A 332 15.70 3.44 -10.36
N ASN A 333 14.60 2.74 -10.41
CA ASN A 333 14.18 1.99 -11.59
C ASN A 333 13.92 2.97 -12.74
N LYS A 334 14.40 2.68 -13.94
CA LYS A 334 14.20 3.56 -15.11
C LYS A 334 12.71 3.81 -15.42
N LYS A 335 11.86 2.81 -15.19
CA LYS A 335 10.42 2.93 -15.41
C LYS A 335 9.74 3.93 -14.47
N LEU A 336 10.33 4.24 -13.32
CA LEU A 336 9.77 5.22 -12.38
C LEU A 336 9.59 6.58 -13.04
N PHE A 337 10.53 7.00 -13.89
CA PHE A 337 10.50 8.30 -14.59
C PHE A 337 9.31 8.41 -15.56
N ASP A 338 8.91 7.29 -16.16
CA ASP A 338 7.75 7.25 -17.06
C ASP A 338 6.41 7.19 -16.29
N ARG A 339 6.42 6.84 -14.99
CA ARG A 339 5.22 6.50 -14.20
C ARG A 339 4.79 7.55 -13.18
N VAL A 340 5.52 8.66 -13.07
CA VAL A 340 5.22 9.75 -12.14
C VAL A 340 4.81 11.04 -12.84
N GLY A 341 4.71 11.06 -14.17
CA GLY A 341 4.37 12.24 -14.97
C GLY A 341 5.36 13.36 -14.86
N ASP A 342 5.02 14.53 -15.42
CA ASP A 342 5.85 15.73 -15.38
C ASP A 342 5.73 16.43 -14.02
N TYR A 343 4.51 16.47 -13.47
CA TYR A 343 4.17 17.12 -12.22
C TYR A 343 3.41 16.21 -11.27
N THR A 344 3.64 16.44 -9.99
CA THR A 344 2.93 15.78 -8.88
C THR A 344 2.16 16.83 -8.08
N LEU A 345 0.85 16.64 -7.98
CA LEU A 345 -0.01 17.39 -7.06
C LEU A 345 -0.17 16.57 -5.78
N ILE A 346 0.29 17.10 -4.64
CA ILE A 346 0.11 16.48 -3.32
C ILE A 346 -0.95 17.25 -2.57
N MET A 347 -2.08 16.62 -2.25
CA MET A 347 -3.21 17.30 -1.62
C MET A 347 -2.90 17.70 -0.18
N LYS A 348 -3.23 18.95 0.17
CA LYS A 348 -3.16 19.50 1.54
C LYS A 348 -4.36 19.04 2.35
N GLU A 349 -4.28 19.17 3.66
CA GLU A 349 -5.37 18.87 4.59
C GLU A 349 -6.11 17.58 4.19
N ASN A 350 -7.42 17.65 4.02
CA ASN A 350 -8.27 16.56 3.53
C ASN A 350 -8.85 16.81 2.12
N TYR A 351 -8.20 17.66 1.32
CA TYR A 351 -8.54 17.82 -0.09
C TYR A 351 -8.30 16.54 -0.88
N VAL A 352 -9.14 16.31 -1.88
CA VAL A 352 -9.02 15.22 -2.86
C VAL A 352 -9.21 15.78 -4.27
N ILE A 353 -8.57 15.17 -5.26
CA ILE A 353 -8.73 15.52 -6.66
C ILE A 353 -9.30 14.34 -7.45
N MET A 354 -10.19 14.62 -8.37
CA MET A 354 -10.79 13.61 -9.27
C MET A 354 -10.89 14.15 -10.67
N ASP A 355 -10.48 13.33 -11.63
CA ASP A 355 -10.81 13.53 -13.04
C ASP A 355 -12.14 12.86 -13.42
N SER A 356 -12.51 12.99 -14.68
CA SER A 356 -13.70 12.36 -15.25
C SER A 356 -13.35 11.79 -16.60
N ILE A 357 -13.46 10.49 -16.73
CA ILE A 357 -13.18 9.75 -17.94
C ILE A 357 -14.50 9.20 -18.49
N LEU A 358 -14.65 9.23 -19.82
CA LEU A 358 -15.82 8.68 -20.49
C LEU A 358 -15.93 7.17 -20.15
N GLY A 359 -17.13 6.74 -19.74
CA GLY A 359 -17.42 5.35 -19.36
C GLY A 359 -17.03 4.96 -17.94
N GLU A 360 -16.33 5.81 -17.17
CA GLU A 360 -15.98 5.52 -15.77
C GLU A 360 -17.11 5.95 -14.81
N LYS A 361 -17.56 5.02 -13.96
CA LYS A 361 -18.48 5.33 -12.87
C LYS A 361 -17.75 6.09 -11.77
N ARG A 362 -18.22 7.31 -11.48
CA ARG A 362 -17.64 8.14 -10.41
C ARG A 362 -18.28 7.80 -9.06
N SER A 363 -17.47 7.55 -8.06
CA SER A 363 -17.91 7.42 -6.66
C SER A 363 -17.09 8.35 -5.79
N PHE A 364 -17.68 8.95 -4.77
CA PHE A 364 -16.94 9.71 -3.76
C PHE A 364 -16.60 8.79 -2.60
N HIS A 365 -15.31 8.73 -2.23
CA HIS A 365 -14.86 8.03 -1.04
C HIS A 365 -14.82 9.00 0.13
N ILE A 366 -15.35 8.58 1.29
CA ILE A 366 -15.28 9.37 2.53
C ILE A 366 -13.87 9.28 3.08
N GLY A 367 -13.37 8.05 3.34
CA GLY A 367 -11.97 7.85 3.68
C GLY A 367 -11.09 7.83 2.44
N ASN A 368 -9.94 8.47 2.51
CA ASN A 368 -8.96 8.55 1.44
C ASN A 368 -7.54 8.39 1.98
N HIS A 369 -6.62 7.99 1.10
CA HIS A 369 -5.20 7.80 1.38
C HIS A 369 -4.36 8.13 0.14
N GLY A 370 -3.04 8.01 0.24
CA GLY A 370 -2.11 8.27 -0.87
C GLY A 370 -1.34 9.57 -0.71
N GLY A 371 -1.69 10.41 0.29
CA GLY A 371 -1.04 11.68 0.57
C GLY A 371 0.10 11.57 1.58
N VAL A 372 0.38 12.68 2.22
CA VAL A 372 1.50 12.86 3.17
C VAL A 372 1.05 13.42 4.51
N SER A 373 -0.21 13.20 4.90
CA SER A 373 -0.67 13.55 6.23
C SER A 373 -0.12 12.55 7.27
N LYS A 374 -0.14 12.96 8.53
CA LYS A 374 0.24 12.08 9.66
C LYS A 374 -0.63 10.82 9.69
N GLN A 375 -1.93 10.99 9.44
CA GLN A 375 -2.92 9.94 9.49
C GLN A 375 -2.69 8.89 8.39
N GLU A 376 -2.27 9.30 7.19
CA GLU A 376 -2.02 8.42 6.06
C GLU A 376 -0.66 7.72 6.15
N MET A 377 0.37 8.44 6.64
CA MET A 377 1.76 8.01 6.57
C MET A 377 2.16 7.05 7.70
N TYR A 378 1.66 7.20 8.91
CA TYR A 378 2.09 6.37 10.03
C TYR A 378 1.27 5.10 10.17
N VAL A 379 1.96 3.95 10.27
CA VAL A 379 1.39 2.63 10.48
C VAL A 379 1.93 2.00 11.78
N PRO A 380 1.16 1.14 12.46
CA PRO A 380 1.58 0.52 13.70
C PRO A 380 2.57 -0.63 13.45
N LEU A 381 3.44 -0.87 14.41
CA LEU A 381 4.20 -2.11 14.57
C LEU A 381 3.73 -2.80 15.84
N VAL A 382 3.00 -3.89 15.69
CA VAL A 382 2.53 -4.74 16.79
C VAL A 382 3.29 -6.06 16.76
N ILE A 383 3.81 -6.52 17.90
CA ILE A 383 4.57 -7.76 18.02
C ILE A 383 3.99 -8.63 19.12
N ILE A 384 3.55 -9.84 18.76
CA ILE A 384 3.01 -10.83 19.70
C ILE A 384 3.86 -12.10 19.59
N LYS A 385 4.47 -12.53 20.69
CA LYS A 385 5.29 -13.75 20.75
C LYS A 385 4.53 -14.84 21.49
N LYS A 386 4.59 -16.07 20.97
CA LYS A 386 4.01 -17.29 21.52
C LYS A 386 5.00 -18.45 21.46
#